data_36a9027a96a0b32cec2afba0988068e9
#
_entry.id   36a9027a96a0b32cec2afba0988068e9
#
_cell.length_a   1.000
_cell.length_b   1.000
_cell.length_c   1.000
_cell.angle_alpha   90.00
_cell.angle_beta   90.00
_cell.angle_gamma   90.00
#
_symmetry.space_group_name_H-M   'P 1'
#
loop_
_entity.id
_entity.type
_entity.pdbx_description
1 polymer ?
#
loop_
_entity_poly.entity_id
_entity_poly.type
_entity_poly.pdbx_seq_one_letter_code
_entity_poly.pdbx_strand_id
1 'polypeptide(L)'
;AKEVIEQQLFGKDGKTSIDVSQYQLNKTETKQIVTELQKDYGTIGLMECTYQTDESGSVQTIKVQTDESLKSVISEINEIEEKTDADDSQEKLKQQVISDYVKLQKYYEANPDYFGVAVPYFADKDTEETPLGAIIELAELDENNLNLNQLDQTILGIKYSLEMYVKNYGENLLKIKDEILSKTDDDMSEIEKLLVIHDALANRTSFDTDYLEENGNGGSGFLSSTVFGALNNKKAICLGYAAAYAYLVQNMHPEIYK
;
A
#
# COMPACT_ATOMS: atom_id res chain seq x y z
N ALA A 1 1.19 -13.65 28.45
CA ALA A 1 2.13 -13.92 27.34
C ALA A 1 1.60 -13.33 26.02
N LYS A 2 0.34 -13.65 25.60
CA LYS A 2 -0.20 -13.18 24.31
C LYS A 2 -0.13 -11.65 24.19
N GLU A 3 -0.67 -10.90 25.16
CA GLU A 3 -0.67 -9.44 25.17
C GLU A 3 0.76 -8.84 25.07
N VAL A 4 1.74 -9.43 25.77
CA VAL A 4 3.11 -8.92 25.72
C VAL A 4 3.77 -9.23 24.37
N ILE A 5 3.51 -10.40 23.79
CA ILE A 5 3.99 -10.72 22.44
C ILE A 5 3.33 -9.78 21.41
N GLU A 6 2.04 -9.53 21.53
CA GLU A 6 1.28 -8.62 20.69
C GLU A 6 1.85 -7.20 20.73
N GLN A 7 2.00 -6.64 21.94
CA GLN A 7 2.56 -5.30 22.14
C GLN A 7 3.99 -5.16 21.59
N GLN A 8 4.79 -6.22 21.62
CA GLN A 8 6.15 -6.19 21.09
C GLN A 8 6.22 -6.43 19.57
N LEU A 9 5.25 -7.16 18.99
CA LEU A 9 5.17 -7.37 17.55
C LEU A 9 4.59 -6.15 16.82
N PHE A 10 3.52 -5.59 17.35
CA PHE A 10 2.71 -4.57 16.71
C PHE A 10 2.75 -3.22 17.44
N GLY A 11 3.51 -3.11 18.53
CA GLY A 11 3.73 -1.87 19.25
C GLY A 11 4.80 -0.99 18.62
N LYS A 12 4.93 0.24 19.13
CA LYS A 12 5.79 1.31 18.63
C LYS A 12 7.24 0.90 18.34
N ASP A 13 7.80 0.02 19.16
CA ASP A 13 9.22 -0.34 19.08
C ASP A 13 9.53 -1.44 18.07
N GLY A 14 8.52 -2.05 17.45
CA GLY A 14 8.61 -3.09 16.41
C GLY A 14 9.81 -4.02 16.59
N LYS A 15 9.88 -4.77 17.71
CA LYS A 15 11.10 -5.49 18.07
C LYS A 15 11.38 -6.65 17.12
N THR A 16 12.60 -6.71 16.63
CA THR A 16 13.11 -7.85 15.85
C THR A 16 13.47 -9.05 16.72
N SER A 17 13.43 -8.90 18.05
CA SER A 17 13.73 -9.96 19.01
C SER A 17 12.94 -9.75 20.29
N ILE A 18 12.08 -10.72 20.63
CA ILE A 18 11.16 -10.69 21.76
C ILE A 18 11.60 -11.73 22.79
N ASP A 19 11.90 -11.30 24.02
CA ASP A 19 12.19 -12.21 25.13
C ASP A 19 10.87 -12.73 25.74
N VAL A 20 10.69 -14.03 25.72
CA VAL A 20 9.53 -14.74 26.28
C VAL A 20 9.92 -15.77 27.34
N SER A 21 11.18 -15.79 27.77
CA SER A 21 11.75 -16.76 28.69
C SER A 21 10.96 -16.91 30.00
N GLN A 22 10.43 -15.80 30.52
CA GLN A 22 9.65 -15.78 31.77
C GLN A 22 8.32 -16.55 31.69
N TYR A 23 7.79 -16.82 30.48
CA TYR A 23 6.50 -17.48 30.30
C TYR A 23 6.61 -19.01 30.19
N GLN A 24 7.82 -19.55 30.08
CA GLN A 24 8.09 -20.98 29.97
C GLN A 24 7.25 -21.73 28.92
N LEU A 25 6.94 -21.05 27.82
CA LEU A 25 6.14 -21.59 26.71
C LEU A 25 6.99 -22.55 25.88
N ASN A 26 6.40 -23.68 25.46
CA ASN A 26 7.03 -24.53 24.46
C ASN A 26 6.84 -23.94 23.04
N LYS A 27 7.58 -24.51 22.07
CA LYS A 27 7.57 -24.03 20.68
C LYS A 27 6.17 -24.08 20.03
N THR A 28 5.37 -25.10 20.37
CA THR A 28 4.02 -25.26 19.80
C THR A 28 3.07 -24.18 20.31
N GLU A 29 3.08 -23.94 21.63
CA GLU A 29 2.26 -22.89 22.26
C GLU A 29 2.65 -21.50 21.75
N THR A 30 3.94 -21.20 21.67
CA THR A 30 4.43 -19.91 21.15
C THR A 30 4.03 -19.71 19.71
N LYS A 31 4.20 -20.74 18.86
CA LYS A 31 3.81 -20.68 17.45
C LYS A 31 2.31 -20.47 17.29
N GLN A 32 1.49 -21.10 18.13
CA GLN A 32 0.04 -20.93 18.10
C GLN A 32 -0.33 -19.47 18.42
N ILE A 33 0.21 -18.88 19.48
CA ILE A 33 -0.04 -17.48 19.86
C ILE A 33 0.36 -16.53 18.72
N VAL A 34 1.57 -16.69 18.18
CA VAL A 34 2.05 -15.84 17.08
C VAL A 34 1.17 -15.98 15.84
N THR A 35 0.75 -17.21 15.50
CA THR A 35 -0.11 -17.46 14.35
C THR A 35 -1.51 -16.83 14.53
N GLU A 36 -2.05 -16.87 15.73
CA GLU A 36 -3.32 -16.20 16.04
C GLU A 36 -3.19 -14.67 15.86
N LEU A 37 -2.15 -14.07 16.43
CA LEU A 37 -1.89 -12.64 16.28
C LEU A 37 -1.69 -12.26 14.80
N GLN A 38 -0.88 -13.02 14.06
CA GLN A 38 -0.71 -12.77 12.63
C GLN A 38 -2.02 -12.88 11.83
N LYS A 39 -2.96 -13.74 12.27
CA LYS A 39 -4.31 -13.81 11.66
C LYS A 39 -5.13 -12.57 11.99
N ASP A 40 -5.14 -12.17 13.26
CA ASP A 40 -5.89 -11.02 13.73
C ASP A 40 -5.47 -9.74 12.98
N TYR A 41 -4.17 -9.57 12.74
CA TYR A 41 -3.59 -8.44 11.99
C TYR A 41 -3.44 -8.69 10.47
N GLY A 42 -3.87 -9.84 9.97
CA GLY A 42 -3.77 -10.18 8.54
C GLY A 42 -2.35 -10.31 7.98
N THR A 43 -1.32 -10.37 8.83
CA THR A 43 0.12 -10.28 8.47
C THR A 43 0.78 -11.61 8.13
N ILE A 44 0.00 -12.67 7.91
CA ILE A 44 0.54 -13.97 7.50
C ILE A 44 1.27 -13.85 6.15
N GLY A 45 2.54 -14.27 6.14
CA GLY A 45 3.42 -14.20 4.98
C GLY A 45 4.21 -12.90 4.84
N LEU A 46 3.86 -11.84 5.60
CA LEU A 46 4.61 -10.58 5.65
C LEU A 46 5.46 -10.45 6.91
N MET A 47 5.27 -11.35 7.87
CA MET A 47 6.03 -11.39 9.11
C MET A 47 6.45 -12.83 9.37
N GLU A 48 7.75 -13.09 9.34
CA GLU A 48 8.33 -14.39 9.64
C GLU A 48 8.86 -14.41 11.07
N CYS A 49 8.56 -15.51 11.81
CA CYS A 49 9.01 -15.69 13.18
C CYS A 49 9.80 -16.99 13.33
N THR A 50 10.99 -16.89 13.92
CA THR A 50 11.80 -18.03 14.32
C THR A 50 11.95 -18.06 15.84
N TYR A 51 12.13 -19.28 16.42
CA TYR A 51 12.04 -19.52 17.84
C TYR A 51 13.35 -20.13 18.35
N GLN A 52 13.98 -19.50 19.35
CA GLN A 52 15.14 -20.03 20.05
C GLN A 52 14.68 -20.69 21.36
N THR A 53 15.07 -21.94 21.58
CA THR A 53 14.70 -22.71 22.76
C THR A 53 15.93 -23.01 23.62
N ASP A 54 15.72 -23.20 24.92
CA ASP A 54 16.71 -23.77 25.84
C ASP A 54 16.75 -25.31 25.76
N GLU A 55 17.58 -25.91 26.61
CA GLU A 55 17.76 -27.38 26.69
C GLU A 55 16.47 -28.12 27.14
N SER A 56 15.56 -27.44 27.83
CA SER A 56 14.26 -27.99 28.26
C SER A 56 13.21 -27.98 27.16
N GLY A 57 13.48 -27.28 26.04
CA GLY A 57 12.52 -27.04 24.93
C GLY A 57 11.63 -25.84 25.13
N SER A 58 11.87 -25.01 26.17
CA SER A 58 11.14 -23.77 26.39
C SER A 58 11.68 -22.67 25.51
N VAL A 59 10.78 -21.89 24.88
CA VAL A 59 11.14 -20.76 24.00
C VAL A 59 11.67 -19.62 24.86
N GLN A 60 12.87 -19.18 24.55
CA GLN A 60 13.53 -18.06 25.22
C GLN A 60 13.32 -16.77 24.42
N THR A 61 13.42 -16.87 23.10
CA THR A 61 13.36 -15.69 22.22
C THR A 61 12.58 -16.01 20.94
N ILE A 62 11.73 -15.07 20.53
CA ILE A 62 11.12 -15.03 19.21
C ILE A 62 11.91 -14.00 18.39
N LYS A 63 12.51 -14.43 17.28
CA LYS A 63 13.09 -13.52 16.31
C LYS A 63 12.08 -13.23 15.21
N VAL A 64 11.92 -11.97 14.89
CA VAL A 64 10.91 -11.47 13.95
C VAL A 64 11.60 -10.81 12.77
N GLN A 65 11.23 -11.22 11.58
CA GLN A 65 11.55 -10.55 10.34
C GLN A 65 10.25 -10.09 9.71
N THR A 66 10.11 -8.79 9.55
CA THR A 66 8.90 -8.14 9.01
C THR A 66 9.29 -7.42 7.72
N ASP A 67 8.39 -7.42 6.75
CA ASP A 67 8.51 -6.58 5.57
C ASP A 67 8.66 -5.10 5.96
N GLU A 68 9.56 -4.36 5.30
CA GLU A 68 9.91 -2.99 5.71
C GLU A 68 8.73 -2.02 5.52
N SER A 69 7.91 -2.22 4.49
CA SER A 69 6.72 -1.41 4.27
C SER A 69 5.69 -1.61 5.38
N LEU A 70 5.51 -2.85 5.82
CA LEU A 70 4.62 -3.19 6.94
C LEU A 70 5.13 -2.62 8.26
N LYS A 71 6.45 -2.61 8.50
CA LYS A 71 7.01 -1.97 9.70
C LYS A 71 6.72 -0.48 9.75
N SER A 72 6.92 0.22 8.63
CA SER A 72 6.62 1.64 8.52
C SER A 72 5.16 1.92 8.85
N VAL A 73 4.25 1.19 8.22
CA VAL A 73 2.81 1.32 8.45
C VAL A 73 2.41 1.06 9.90
N ILE A 74 2.94 0.01 10.52
CA ILE A 74 2.68 -0.28 11.95
C ILE A 74 3.17 0.87 12.83
N SER A 75 4.36 1.42 12.56
CA SER A 75 4.90 2.56 13.31
C SER A 75 4.00 3.79 13.23
N GLU A 76 3.56 4.15 12.01
CA GLU A 76 2.71 5.31 11.79
C GLU A 76 1.30 5.15 12.41
N ILE A 77 0.71 3.95 12.31
CA ILE A 77 -0.57 3.65 12.97
C ILE A 77 -0.45 3.80 14.48
N ASN A 78 0.67 3.37 15.08
CA ASN A 78 0.92 3.57 16.50
C ASN A 78 1.05 5.06 16.89
N GLU A 79 1.64 5.88 16.02
CA GLU A 79 1.71 7.33 16.25
C GLU A 79 0.34 8.02 16.19
N ILE A 80 -0.54 7.54 15.31
CA ILE A 80 -1.93 8.02 15.22
C ILE A 80 -2.71 7.60 16.47
N GLU A 81 -2.55 6.34 16.92
CA GLU A 81 -3.19 5.81 18.13
C GLU A 81 -2.81 6.60 19.38
N GLU A 82 -1.52 6.95 19.55
CA GLU A 82 -1.05 7.73 20.71
C GLU A 82 -1.67 9.15 20.80
N LYS A 83 -2.13 9.70 19.68
CA LYS A 83 -2.78 11.01 19.63
C LYS A 83 -4.27 10.96 19.99
N THR A 84 -4.85 9.76 20.03
CA THR A 84 -6.24 9.52 20.38
C THR A 84 -6.35 8.91 21.77
N ASP A 85 -7.39 9.29 22.55
CA ASP A 85 -7.62 8.71 23.87
C ASP A 85 -7.90 7.19 23.73
N ALA A 86 -6.95 6.38 24.17
CA ALA A 86 -6.98 4.94 24.00
C ALA A 86 -8.02 4.27 24.91
N ASP A 87 -8.93 3.51 24.29
CA ASP A 87 -9.78 2.54 24.96
C ASP A 87 -9.70 1.18 24.23
N ASP A 88 -10.33 0.12 24.80
CA ASP A 88 -10.34 -1.22 24.18
C ASP A 88 -10.90 -1.26 22.74
N SER A 89 -11.60 -0.22 22.29
CA SER A 89 -12.12 -0.12 20.93
C SER A 89 -11.02 0.28 19.94
N GLN A 90 -10.00 1.01 20.38
CA GLN A 90 -8.89 1.46 19.54
C GLN A 90 -7.99 0.29 19.12
N GLU A 91 -7.71 -0.66 20.01
CA GLU A 91 -6.90 -1.83 19.65
C GLU A 91 -7.54 -2.67 18.54
N LYS A 92 -8.86 -2.87 18.57
CA LYS A 92 -9.57 -3.57 17.49
C LYS A 92 -9.53 -2.78 16.19
N LEU A 93 -9.65 -1.47 16.27
CA LEU A 93 -9.60 -0.60 15.10
C LEU A 93 -8.20 -0.63 14.48
N LYS A 94 -7.15 -0.58 15.29
CA LYS A 94 -5.77 -0.75 14.85
C LYS A 94 -5.55 -2.07 14.11
N GLN A 95 -6.03 -3.19 14.68
CA GLN A 95 -5.99 -4.50 14.02
C GLN A 95 -6.70 -4.46 12.65
N GLN A 96 -7.84 -3.79 12.59
CA GLN A 96 -8.61 -3.64 11.35
C GLN A 96 -7.84 -2.84 10.30
N VAL A 97 -7.29 -1.68 10.66
CA VAL A 97 -6.51 -0.81 9.76
C VAL A 97 -5.31 -1.57 9.18
N ILE A 98 -4.51 -2.24 10.04
CA ILE A 98 -3.36 -3.04 9.58
C ILE A 98 -3.83 -4.16 8.65
N SER A 99 -4.89 -4.88 9.02
CA SER A 99 -5.44 -5.97 8.21
C SER A 99 -5.91 -5.50 6.83
N ASP A 100 -6.56 -4.35 6.77
CA ASP A 100 -7.09 -3.82 5.51
C ASP A 100 -6.00 -3.22 4.63
N TYR A 101 -4.97 -2.58 5.24
CA TYR A 101 -3.76 -2.22 4.52
C TYR A 101 -3.07 -3.44 3.90
N VAL A 102 -2.90 -4.52 4.66
CA VAL A 102 -2.30 -5.78 4.15
C VAL A 102 -3.13 -6.38 3.02
N LYS A 103 -4.46 -6.31 3.08
CA LYS A 103 -5.32 -6.77 1.97
C LYS A 103 -5.13 -5.91 0.73
N LEU A 104 -4.97 -4.60 0.88
CA LEU A 104 -4.66 -3.69 -0.23
C LEU A 104 -3.30 -4.04 -0.84
N GLN A 105 -2.26 -4.19 -0.03
CA GLN A 105 -0.92 -4.60 -0.48
C GLN A 105 -0.96 -5.92 -1.23
N LYS A 106 -1.59 -6.96 -0.68
CA LYS A 106 -1.74 -8.26 -1.34
C LYS A 106 -2.53 -8.18 -2.65
N TYR A 107 -3.49 -7.27 -2.74
CA TYR A 107 -4.21 -7.05 -3.98
C TYR A 107 -3.29 -6.51 -5.08
N TYR A 108 -2.41 -5.56 -4.75
CA TYR A 108 -1.39 -5.06 -5.68
C TYR A 108 -0.41 -6.15 -6.11
N GLU A 109 0.10 -6.93 -5.16
CA GLU A 109 1.03 -8.04 -5.43
C GLU A 109 0.42 -9.10 -6.35
N ALA A 110 -0.87 -9.40 -6.19
CA ALA A 110 -1.61 -10.33 -7.03
C ALA A 110 -1.96 -9.78 -8.42
N ASN A 111 -1.85 -8.46 -8.61
CA ASN A 111 -2.20 -7.76 -9.84
C ASN A 111 -1.07 -6.85 -10.32
N PRO A 112 0.13 -7.39 -10.59
CA PRO A 112 1.33 -6.59 -10.89
C PRO A 112 1.19 -5.71 -12.14
N ASP A 113 0.35 -6.12 -13.10
CA ASP A 113 0.06 -5.33 -14.31
C ASP A 113 -0.63 -3.99 -14.02
N TYR A 114 -1.20 -3.85 -12.82
CA TYR A 114 -1.87 -2.65 -12.35
C TYR A 114 -1.10 -1.92 -11.25
N PHE A 115 0.14 -2.33 -11.01
CA PHE A 115 1.01 -1.68 -10.04
C PHE A 115 1.22 -0.20 -10.41
N GLY A 116 1.11 0.69 -9.43
CA GLY A 116 1.21 2.13 -9.65
C GLY A 116 -0.04 2.80 -10.26
N VAL A 117 -1.09 2.02 -10.53
CA VAL A 117 -2.30 2.54 -11.20
C VAL A 117 -3.13 3.47 -10.32
N ALA A 118 -3.20 3.20 -9.02
CA ALA A 118 -4.01 3.99 -8.09
C ALA A 118 -3.18 4.77 -7.07
N VAL A 119 -1.99 4.27 -6.73
CA VAL A 119 -1.07 4.92 -5.79
C VAL A 119 0.34 4.86 -6.38
N PRO A 120 0.73 5.83 -7.21
CA PRO A 120 2.03 5.82 -7.89
C PRO A 120 3.22 5.79 -6.93
N TYR A 121 3.06 6.26 -5.70
CA TYR A 121 4.11 6.35 -4.68
C TYR A 121 4.51 5.02 -4.04
N PHE A 122 3.69 3.96 -4.11
CA PHE A 122 4.11 2.64 -3.60
C PHE A 122 5.28 2.02 -4.38
N ALA A 123 5.58 2.56 -5.57
CA ALA A 123 6.62 2.04 -6.45
C ALA A 123 7.99 2.66 -6.23
N ASP A 124 8.08 3.82 -5.58
CA ASP A 124 9.35 4.54 -5.42
C ASP A 124 10.01 4.22 -4.08
N LYS A 125 11.00 3.31 -4.12
CA LYS A 125 11.81 2.96 -2.95
C LYS A 125 12.76 4.07 -2.50
N ASP A 126 12.93 5.11 -3.32
CA ASP A 126 13.87 6.21 -3.09
C ASP A 126 13.18 7.46 -2.52
N THR A 127 11.85 7.47 -2.36
CA THR A 127 11.15 8.57 -1.67
C THR A 127 11.21 8.37 -0.16
N GLU A 128 11.38 9.47 0.57
CA GLU A 128 11.26 9.48 2.06
C GLU A 128 9.79 9.29 2.52
N GLU A 129 8.88 9.20 1.56
CA GLU A 129 7.45 9.08 1.81
C GLU A 129 7.07 7.63 2.11
N THR A 130 6.35 7.46 3.20
CA THR A 130 5.88 6.15 3.61
C THR A 130 4.63 5.75 2.82
N PRO A 131 4.35 4.44 2.68
CA PRO A 131 3.13 3.99 2.01
C PRO A 131 1.85 4.56 2.62
N LEU A 132 1.83 4.79 3.92
CA LEU A 132 0.69 5.37 4.62
C LEU A 132 0.61 6.88 4.41
N GLY A 133 1.76 7.59 4.42
CA GLY A 133 1.86 9.00 4.06
C GLY A 133 1.28 9.27 2.68
N ALA A 134 1.62 8.43 1.69
CA ALA A 134 1.05 8.51 0.35
C ALA A 134 -0.49 8.34 0.32
N ILE A 135 -1.05 7.46 1.15
CA ILE A 135 -2.51 7.29 1.28
C ILE A 135 -3.15 8.53 1.91
N ILE A 136 -2.52 9.08 2.95
CA ILE A 136 -2.98 10.28 3.65
C ILE A 136 -3.01 11.48 2.70
N GLU A 137 -1.94 11.69 1.95
CA GLU A 137 -1.83 12.76 0.96
C GLU A 137 -2.84 12.59 -0.18
N LEU A 138 -2.93 11.39 -0.76
CA LEU A 138 -3.87 11.09 -1.85
C LEU A 138 -5.32 11.36 -1.45
N ALA A 139 -5.68 11.08 -0.22
CA ALA A 139 -7.02 11.28 0.30
C ALA A 139 -7.24 12.67 0.93
N GLU A 140 -6.24 13.56 0.85
CA GLU A 140 -6.29 14.91 1.42
C GLU A 140 -6.70 14.91 2.92
N LEU A 141 -6.22 13.91 3.68
CA LEU A 141 -6.53 13.79 5.09
C LEU A 141 -5.72 14.81 5.91
N ASP A 142 -6.36 15.42 6.88
CA ASP A 142 -5.68 16.32 7.82
C ASP A 142 -4.88 15.51 8.86
N GLU A 143 -3.56 15.48 8.72
CA GLU A 143 -2.65 14.78 9.62
C GLU A 143 -2.79 15.19 11.08
N ASN A 144 -3.23 16.44 11.35
CA ASN A 144 -3.39 16.93 12.71
C ASN A 144 -4.67 16.42 13.39
N ASN A 145 -5.66 16.00 12.59
CA ASN A 145 -6.95 15.47 13.05
C ASN A 145 -7.20 14.05 12.60
N LEU A 146 -6.19 13.38 12.04
CA LEU A 146 -6.31 12.01 11.56
C LEU A 146 -6.59 11.05 12.71
N ASN A 147 -7.54 10.15 12.49
CA ASN A 147 -7.85 9.07 13.40
C ASN A 147 -7.91 7.74 12.65
N LEU A 148 -7.78 6.63 13.38
CA LEU A 148 -7.73 5.29 12.81
C LEU A 148 -8.98 4.93 12.00
N ASN A 149 -10.16 5.42 12.38
CA ASN A 149 -11.39 5.14 11.65
C ASN A 149 -11.42 5.82 10.28
N GLN A 150 -10.95 7.06 10.17
CA GLN A 150 -10.81 7.74 8.88
C GLN A 150 -9.81 7.01 7.98
N LEU A 151 -8.68 6.61 8.54
CA LEU A 151 -7.65 5.87 7.82
C LEU A 151 -8.18 4.54 7.31
N ASP A 152 -8.88 3.76 8.14
CA ASP A 152 -9.50 2.49 7.74
C ASP A 152 -10.48 2.68 6.58
N GLN A 153 -11.40 3.64 6.70
CA GLN A 153 -12.38 3.95 5.65
C GLN A 153 -11.69 4.35 4.34
N THR A 154 -10.60 5.07 4.42
CA THR A 154 -9.79 5.48 3.25
C THR A 154 -9.13 4.29 2.58
N ILE A 155 -8.45 3.43 3.34
CA ILE A 155 -7.80 2.21 2.81
C ILE A 155 -8.83 1.30 2.13
N LEU A 156 -9.98 1.06 2.78
CA LEU A 156 -11.07 0.29 2.20
C LEU A 156 -11.64 0.94 0.94
N GLY A 157 -11.81 2.26 0.94
CA GLY A 157 -12.28 3.03 -0.21
C GLY A 157 -11.34 2.91 -1.41
N ILE A 158 -10.03 3.03 -1.19
CA ILE A 158 -9.00 2.85 -2.23
C ILE A 158 -9.05 1.43 -2.78
N LYS A 159 -9.03 0.42 -1.89
CA LYS A 159 -9.08 -0.98 -2.30
C LYS A 159 -10.32 -1.30 -3.13
N TYR A 160 -11.49 -0.89 -2.67
CA TYR A 160 -12.76 -1.11 -3.37
C TYR A 160 -12.81 -0.41 -4.73
N SER A 161 -12.35 0.84 -4.78
CA SER A 161 -12.28 1.60 -6.03
C SER A 161 -11.33 0.95 -7.03
N LEU A 162 -10.16 0.49 -6.57
CA LEU A 162 -9.19 -0.21 -7.39
C LEU A 162 -9.77 -1.51 -7.96
N GLU A 163 -10.39 -2.36 -7.13
CA GLU A 163 -11.05 -3.59 -7.57
C GLU A 163 -12.13 -3.32 -8.63
N MET A 164 -12.92 -2.27 -8.42
CA MET A 164 -13.95 -1.85 -9.37
C MET A 164 -13.34 -1.35 -10.69
N TYR A 165 -12.28 -0.55 -10.64
CA TYR A 165 -11.63 -0.02 -11.84
C TYR A 165 -10.91 -1.11 -12.62
N VAL A 166 -10.20 -2.01 -11.95
CA VAL A 166 -9.56 -3.17 -12.59
C VAL A 166 -10.63 -4.04 -13.29
N LYS A 167 -11.72 -4.31 -12.61
CA LYS A 167 -12.82 -5.11 -13.17
C LYS A 167 -13.45 -4.46 -14.40
N ASN A 168 -13.65 -3.14 -14.38
CA ASN A 168 -14.39 -2.45 -15.44
C ASN A 168 -13.51 -1.96 -16.59
N TYR A 169 -12.25 -1.64 -16.33
CA TYR A 169 -11.35 -0.96 -17.24
C TYR A 169 -10.03 -1.68 -17.48
N GLY A 170 -9.68 -2.68 -16.66
CA GLY A 170 -8.34 -3.29 -16.66
C GLY A 170 -7.93 -3.86 -18.02
N GLU A 171 -8.77 -4.67 -18.65
CA GLU A 171 -8.44 -5.24 -19.98
C GLU A 171 -8.21 -4.15 -21.03
N ASN A 172 -8.99 -3.08 -20.98
CA ASN A 172 -8.84 -1.97 -21.92
C ASN A 172 -7.58 -1.15 -21.61
N LEU A 173 -7.25 -0.98 -20.33
CA LEU A 173 -6.01 -0.34 -19.91
C LEU A 173 -4.78 -1.07 -20.48
N LEU A 174 -4.73 -2.40 -20.36
CA LEU A 174 -3.62 -3.20 -20.89
C LEU A 174 -3.49 -3.05 -22.41
N LYS A 175 -4.61 -3.07 -23.13
CA LYS A 175 -4.60 -2.84 -24.59
C LYS A 175 -4.07 -1.44 -24.95
N ILE A 176 -4.48 -0.42 -24.22
CA ILE A 176 -4.01 0.96 -24.44
C ILE A 176 -2.50 1.08 -24.13
N LYS A 177 -2.06 0.48 -23.03
CA LYS A 177 -0.64 0.40 -22.69
C LYS A 177 0.16 -0.23 -23.84
N ASP A 178 -0.24 -1.41 -24.30
CA ASP A 178 0.45 -2.11 -25.38
C ASP A 178 0.42 -1.32 -26.69
N GLU A 179 -0.69 -0.65 -27.02
CA GLU A 179 -0.79 0.23 -28.20
C GLU A 179 0.20 1.39 -28.12
N ILE A 180 0.35 2.00 -26.95
CA ILE A 180 1.28 3.14 -26.77
C ILE A 180 2.72 2.66 -26.83
N LEU A 181 3.05 1.59 -26.10
CA LEU A 181 4.41 1.07 -26.02
C LEU A 181 4.87 0.48 -27.37
N SER A 182 3.96 -0.05 -28.19
CA SER A 182 4.30 -0.53 -29.53
C SER A 182 4.77 0.56 -30.51
N LYS A 183 4.65 1.84 -30.14
CA LYS A 183 5.18 2.98 -30.92
C LYS A 183 6.65 3.29 -30.60
N THR A 184 7.20 2.64 -29.60
CA THR A 184 8.64 2.68 -29.29
C THR A 184 9.32 1.46 -29.91
N ASP A 185 10.57 1.61 -30.31
CA ASP A 185 11.40 0.51 -30.80
C ASP A 185 12.81 0.55 -30.17
N ASP A 186 13.57 -0.52 -30.38
CA ASP A 186 14.89 -0.72 -29.77
C ASP A 186 15.95 0.27 -30.32
N ASP A 187 15.75 0.81 -31.51
CA ASP A 187 16.68 1.75 -32.15
C ASP A 187 16.51 3.18 -31.63
N MET A 188 15.40 3.46 -30.93
CA MET A 188 15.15 4.75 -30.30
C MET A 188 16.02 4.95 -29.05
N SER A 189 16.54 6.16 -28.89
CA SER A 189 17.14 6.56 -27.61
C SER A 189 16.08 6.63 -26.51
N GLU A 190 16.50 6.55 -25.24
CA GLU A 190 15.60 6.68 -24.09
C GLU A 190 14.78 7.97 -24.14
N ILE A 191 15.40 9.10 -24.54
CA ILE A 191 14.71 10.37 -24.65
C ILE A 191 13.62 10.31 -25.74
N GLU A 192 13.89 9.66 -26.88
CA GLU A 192 12.88 9.50 -27.93
C GLU A 192 11.72 8.63 -27.47
N LYS A 193 11.98 7.52 -26.77
CA LYS A 193 10.93 6.67 -26.19
C LYS A 193 10.06 7.44 -25.18
N LEU A 194 10.69 8.20 -24.28
CA LEU A 194 9.98 9.03 -23.30
C LEU A 194 9.12 10.11 -23.98
N LEU A 195 9.60 10.72 -25.07
CA LEU A 195 8.83 11.69 -25.85
C LEU A 195 7.65 11.03 -26.57
N VAL A 196 7.82 9.83 -27.13
CA VAL A 196 6.71 9.07 -27.74
C VAL A 196 5.60 8.80 -26.73
N ILE A 197 5.96 8.38 -25.52
CA ILE A 197 4.99 8.14 -24.43
C ILE A 197 4.31 9.46 -24.03
N HIS A 198 5.09 10.53 -23.84
CA HIS A 198 4.56 11.86 -23.51
C HIS A 198 3.54 12.33 -24.56
N ASP A 199 3.90 12.28 -25.82
CA ASP A 199 3.05 12.75 -26.89
C ASP A 199 1.79 11.89 -27.06
N ALA A 200 1.93 10.58 -26.90
CA ALA A 200 0.78 9.67 -26.93
C ALA A 200 -0.21 9.98 -25.80
N LEU A 201 0.29 10.25 -24.58
CA LEU A 201 -0.53 10.62 -23.44
C LEU A 201 -1.17 12.00 -23.62
N ALA A 202 -0.39 13.01 -24.04
CA ALA A 202 -0.87 14.37 -24.27
C ALA A 202 -1.95 14.44 -25.38
N ASN A 203 -1.78 13.65 -26.45
CA ASN A 203 -2.77 13.58 -27.53
C ASN A 203 -4.02 12.76 -27.15
N ARG A 204 -3.93 11.89 -26.15
CA ARG A 204 -5.03 11.04 -25.72
C ARG A 204 -5.91 11.67 -24.67
N THR A 205 -5.33 12.42 -23.73
CA THR A 205 -5.93 12.81 -22.46
C THR A 205 -6.13 14.32 -22.42
N SER A 206 -7.31 14.78 -22.07
CA SER A 206 -7.60 16.19 -21.79
C SER A 206 -7.61 16.45 -20.29
N PHE A 207 -7.29 17.69 -19.90
CA PHE A 207 -7.37 18.08 -18.49
C PHE A 207 -8.84 18.10 -18.03
N ASP A 208 -9.11 17.55 -16.85
CA ASP A 208 -10.44 17.46 -16.28
C ASP A 208 -10.78 18.76 -15.54
N THR A 209 -11.28 19.76 -16.29
CA THR A 209 -11.71 21.04 -15.73
C THR A 209 -12.97 20.93 -14.91
N ASP A 210 -13.85 19.97 -15.24
CA ASP A 210 -15.12 19.74 -14.52
C ASP A 210 -14.81 19.34 -13.06
N TYR A 211 -13.74 18.55 -12.86
CA TYR A 211 -13.25 18.22 -11.53
C TYR A 211 -12.89 19.45 -10.70
N LEU A 212 -12.28 20.46 -11.29
CA LEU A 212 -11.91 21.68 -10.57
C LEU A 212 -13.10 22.61 -10.31
N GLU A 213 -14.08 22.60 -11.20
CA GLU A 213 -15.25 23.49 -11.10
C GLU A 213 -16.31 22.97 -10.13
N GLU A 214 -16.50 21.67 -10.07
CA GLU A 214 -17.45 21.01 -9.15
C GLU A 214 -16.96 20.88 -7.71
N ASN A 215 -15.74 21.48 -7.46
CA ASN A 215 -14.95 21.16 -6.42
C ASN A 215 -15.07 21.48 -5.07
N GLY A 216 -14.87 20.81 -4.52
CA GLY A 216 -14.60 20.53 -3.19
C GLY A 216 -15.41 19.32 -2.69
N ASN A 217 -16.29 18.74 -3.41
CA ASN A 217 -17.17 17.66 -2.98
C ASN A 217 -17.10 16.37 -3.82
N GLY A 218 -15.91 16.05 -4.34
CA GLY A 218 -15.43 14.69 -4.56
C GLY A 218 -16.32 13.61 -5.15
N GLY A 219 -17.05 13.85 -6.23
CA GLY A 219 -17.84 12.79 -6.86
C GLY A 219 -17.08 11.95 -7.92
N SER A 220 -16.28 12.58 -8.76
CA SER A 220 -15.51 11.90 -9.84
C SER A 220 -13.99 12.01 -9.70
N GLY A 221 -13.52 12.72 -8.68
CA GLY A 221 -12.15 13.14 -8.53
C GLY A 221 -11.13 12.03 -8.42
N PHE A 222 -11.46 10.97 -7.74
CA PHE A 222 -10.53 9.86 -7.60
C PHE A 222 -10.19 9.22 -8.94
N LEU A 223 -11.16 9.06 -9.86
CA LEU A 223 -10.89 8.48 -11.17
C LEU A 223 -9.94 9.36 -11.99
N SER A 224 -10.15 10.67 -12.00
CA SER A 224 -9.31 11.63 -12.75
C SER A 224 -7.89 11.76 -12.19
N SER A 225 -7.64 11.33 -10.96
CA SER A 225 -6.31 11.23 -10.37
C SER A 225 -5.59 9.91 -10.66
N THR A 226 -6.22 8.99 -11.39
CA THR A 226 -5.69 7.64 -11.66
C THR A 226 -5.29 7.45 -13.12
N VAL A 227 -4.51 6.40 -13.37
CA VAL A 227 -4.17 5.92 -14.72
C VAL A 227 -5.44 5.59 -15.53
N PHE A 228 -6.48 5.05 -14.89
CA PHE A 228 -7.75 4.72 -15.55
C PHE A 228 -8.45 5.98 -16.06
N GLY A 229 -8.47 7.05 -15.29
CA GLY A 229 -9.00 8.34 -15.75
C GLY A 229 -8.26 8.84 -16.99
N ALA A 230 -6.93 8.89 -16.91
CA ALA A 230 -6.10 9.38 -18.01
C ALA A 230 -6.24 8.50 -19.27
N LEU A 231 -6.00 7.21 -19.17
CA LEU A 231 -5.89 6.33 -20.33
C LEU A 231 -7.25 5.83 -20.84
N ASN A 232 -8.16 5.44 -19.95
CA ASN A 232 -9.46 4.89 -20.34
C ASN A 232 -10.50 5.98 -20.61
N ASN A 233 -10.67 6.92 -19.66
CA ASN A 233 -11.68 7.99 -19.79
C ASN A 233 -11.19 9.20 -20.56
N LYS A 234 -9.88 9.30 -20.81
CA LYS A 234 -9.25 10.42 -21.53
C LYS A 234 -9.42 11.77 -20.82
N LYS A 235 -9.63 11.75 -19.52
CA LYS A 235 -9.73 12.93 -18.64
C LYS A 235 -8.89 12.71 -17.39
N ALA A 236 -8.03 13.67 -17.06
CA ALA A 236 -7.18 13.59 -15.87
C ALA A 236 -6.87 14.97 -15.30
N ILE A 237 -6.65 15.02 -14.00
CA ILE A 237 -5.94 16.11 -13.31
C ILE A 237 -4.43 15.85 -13.34
N CYS A 238 -3.63 16.75 -12.77
CA CYS A 238 -2.17 16.64 -12.75
C CYS A 238 -1.66 15.28 -12.25
N LEU A 239 -2.23 14.76 -11.15
CA LEU A 239 -1.88 13.47 -10.57
C LEU A 239 -2.18 12.31 -11.53
N GLY A 240 -3.32 12.32 -12.19
CA GLY A 240 -3.68 11.29 -13.18
C GLY A 240 -2.75 11.27 -14.40
N TYR A 241 -2.30 12.45 -14.86
CA TYR A 241 -1.27 12.55 -15.91
C TYR A 241 0.06 11.95 -15.43
N ALA A 242 0.53 12.36 -14.24
CA ALA A 242 1.78 11.87 -13.67
C ALA A 242 1.73 10.33 -13.46
N ALA A 243 0.63 9.83 -12.89
CA ALA A 243 0.43 8.41 -12.69
C ALA A 243 0.43 7.62 -14.01
N ALA A 244 -0.26 8.12 -15.05
CA ALA A 244 -0.31 7.46 -16.34
C ALA A 244 1.07 7.46 -17.04
N TYR A 245 1.80 8.57 -16.94
CA TYR A 245 3.15 8.64 -17.49
C TYR A 245 4.10 7.67 -16.78
N ALA A 246 4.11 7.69 -15.44
CA ALA A 246 4.92 6.76 -14.64
C ALA A 246 4.56 5.30 -14.95
N TYR A 247 3.28 4.96 -15.02
CA TYR A 247 2.82 3.61 -15.37
C TYR A 247 3.34 3.15 -16.73
N LEU A 248 3.28 3.99 -17.74
CA LEU A 248 3.77 3.67 -19.09
C LEU A 248 5.30 3.50 -19.10
N VAL A 249 6.05 4.38 -18.43
CA VAL A 249 7.51 4.30 -18.32
C VAL A 249 7.95 3.05 -17.55
N GLN A 250 7.31 2.73 -16.44
CA GLN A 250 7.59 1.50 -15.68
C GLN A 250 7.37 0.24 -16.51
N ASN A 251 6.31 0.22 -17.32
CA ASN A 251 6.02 -0.92 -18.21
C ASN A 251 6.94 -0.97 -19.44
N MET A 252 7.59 0.13 -19.81
CA MET A 252 8.64 0.16 -20.84
C MET A 252 9.96 -0.41 -20.31
N HIS A 253 10.24 -0.26 -19.01
CA HIS A 253 11.46 -0.69 -18.34
C HIS A 253 11.18 -1.57 -17.12
N PRO A 254 10.52 -2.73 -17.30
CA PRO A 254 10.15 -3.58 -16.17
C PRO A 254 11.35 -4.12 -15.37
N GLU A 255 12.55 -4.11 -15.95
CA GLU A 255 13.79 -4.55 -15.29
C GLU A 255 14.34 -3.53 -14.27
N ILE A 256 13.95 -2.26 -14.37
CA ILE A 256 14.41 -1.19 -13.46
C ILE A 256 13.52 -1.14 -12.21
N TYR A 257 12.25 -1.51 -12.36
CA TYR A 257 11.21 -1.33 -11.35
C TYR A 257 10.74 -2.65 -10.69
N LYS A 258 11.54 -3.71 -10.79
CA LYS A 258 11.27 -5.00 -10.13
C LYS A 258 11.88 -5.11 -8.76
#